data_6b096a2df5a597c2fbcf0763668cde32
#
_entry.id   6b096a2df5a597c2fbcf0763668cde32
#
_cell.length_a   1.000
_cell.length_b   1.000
_cell.length_c   1.000
_cell.angle_alpha   90.00
_cell.angle_beta   90.00
_cell.angle_gamma   90.00
#
_symmetry.space_group_name_H-M   'P 1'
#
loop_
_entity.id
_entity.type
_entity.pdbx_description
1 polymer ?
#
loop_
_entity_poly.entity_id
_entity_poly.type
_entity_poly.pdbx_seq_one_letter_code
_entity_poly.pdbx_strand_id
1 'polypeptide(L)'
;AAQELCAHLDCVSVERIEEELAKLLSAPAPAAYLDKKILLVILPELSSEALAAAKPVVDACPAGAENLPIRLAALLLSLGEDGIRRTLRRLRCSNALIEEAAVLVREAVPGVPVSLNIYARRLLGKYNLCTVQRIAALGTALQPERAADFAALSELAEQLDADGVCCRVSQLAVNGRDLMAAGVPAGPGIRKVLEALLDGVIREEYPNERQALLAAVQQLAAS
;
A
#
# COMPACT_ATOMS: atom_id res chain seq x y z
N ALA A 1 -0.40 16.44 36.37
CA ALA A 1 -1.42 16.33 35.29
C ALA A 1 -1.16 15.14 34.34
N ALA A 2 -0.01 15.05 33.63
CA ALA A 2 0.22 13.94 32.66
C ALA A 2 0.39 12.56 33.34
N GLN A 3 0.97 12.50 34.53
CA GLN A 3 1.06 11.25 35.35
C GLN A 3 -0.28 10.81 35.91
N GLU A 4 -1.16 11.72 36.25
CA GLU A 4 -2.53 11.45 36.69
C GLU A 4 -3.40 10.95 35.54
N LEU A 5 -3.23 11.48 34.32
CA LEU A 5 -3.90 11.00 33.11
C LEU A 5 -3.48 9.56 32.74
N CYS A 6 -2.20 9.19 32.91
CA CYS A 6 -1.73 7.82 32.70
C CYS A 6 -2.37 6.81 33.68
N ALA A 7 -2.62 7.20 34.91
CA ALA A 7 -3.29 6.35 35.91
C ALA A 7 -4.78 6.12 35.60
N HIS A 8 -5.39 6.93 34.72
CA HIS A 8 -6.78 6.79 34.32
C HIS A 8 -6.95 6.10 32.94
N LEU A 9 -5.87 5.88 32.18
CA LEU A 9 -5.95 5.17 30.88
C LEU A 9 -6.39 3.70 31.05
N ASP A 10 -6.10 3.08 32.19
CA ASP A 10 -6.58 1.73 32.51
C ASP A 10 -8.12 1.64 32.62
N CYS A 11 -8.82 2.78 32.77
CA CYS A 11 -10.27 2.87 32.83
C CYS A 11 -10.91 3.20 31.45
N VAL A 12 -10.09 3.49 30.41
CA VAL A 12 -10.57 3.85 29.08
C VAL A 12 -10.59 2.60 28.20
N SER A 13 -11.73 2.33 27.55
CA SER A 13 -11.80 1.20 26.62
C SER A 13 -10.87 1.39 25.41
N VAL A 14 -10.36 0.29 24.88
CA VAL A 14 -9.45 0.29 23.73
C VAL A 14 -10.10 0.92 22.50
N GLU A 15 -11.40 0.72 22.33
CA GLU A 15 -12.19 1.29 21.23
C GLU A 15 -12.22 2.82 21.30
N ARG A 16 -12.37 3.36 22.53
CA ARG A 16 -12.35 4.82 22.73
C ARG A 16 -10.96 5.41 22.49
N ILE A 17 -9.90 4.68 22.84
CA ILE A 17 -8.53 5.06 22.51
C ILE A 17 -8.33 5.09 20.99
N GLU A 18 -8.82 4.08 20.28
CA GLU A 18 -8.76 4.03 18.80
C GLU A 18 -9.50 5.20 18.17
N GLU A 19 -10.75 5.47 18.58
CA GLU A 19 -11.56 6.58 18.06
C GLU A 19 -10.87 7.94 18.26
N GLU A 20 -10.33 8.22 19.45
CA GLU A 20 -9.67 9.49 19.74
C GLU A 20 -8.33 9.62 18.99
N LEU A 21 -7.56 8.52 18.86
CA LEU A 21 -6.35 8.49 18.04
C LEU A 21 -6.66 8.74 16.56
N ALA A 22 -7.74 8.13 16.04
CA ALA A 22 -8.18 8.33 14.66
C ALA A 22 -8.60 9.78 14.41
N LYS A 23 -9.37 10.40 15.31
CA LYS A 23 -9.75 11.82 15.23
C LYS A 23 -8.52 12.72 15.26
N LEU A 24 -7.61 12.46 16.19
CA LEU A 24 -6.37 13.23 16.33
C LEU A 24 -5.54 13.16 15.04
N LEU A 25 -5.33 11.96 14.51
CA LEU A 25 -4.57 11.76 13.28
C LEU A 25 -5.26 12.33 12.04
N SER A 26 -6.59 12.46 12.04
CA SER A 26 -7.34 13.05 10.92
C SER A 26 -7.30 14.59 10.92
N ALA A 27 -6.90 15.22 12.04
CA ALA A 27 -6.85 16.67 12.16
C ALA A 27 -5.70 17.29 11.35
N PRO A 28 -5.77 18.59 10.99
CA PRO A 28 -4.63 19.30 10.44
C PRO A 28 -3.46 19.35 11.45
N ALA A 29 -2.22 19.14 10.98
CA ALA A 29 -0.99 19.22 11.77
C ALA A 29 -1.07 18.50 13.15
N PRO A 30 -1.36 17.18 13.18
CA PRO A 30 -1.59 16.46 14.43
C PRO A 30 -0.33 16.29 15.27
N ALA A 31 0.88 16.43 14.71
CA ALA A 31 2.15 16.21 15.42
C ALA A 31 2.31 17.09 16.66
N ALA A 32 1.72 18.30 16.64
CA ALA A 32 1.72 19.21 17.79
C ALA A 32 0.98 18.64 19.01
N TYR A 33 -0.02 17.77 18.76
CA TYR A 33 -0.88 17.17 19.78
C TYR A 33 -0.48 15.71 20.12
N LEU A 34 0.46 15.13 19.39
CA LEU A 34 1.02 13.80 19.66
C LEU A 34 1.94 13.87 20.91
N ASP A 35 1.33 13.91 22.12
CA ASP A 35 2.10 13.95 23.37
C ASP A 35 2.85 12.64 23.57
N LYS A 36 4.18 12.74 23.73
CA LYS A 36 5.06 11.58 23.92
C LYS A 36 4.68 10.70 25.08
N LYS A 37 4.31 11.32 26.23
CA LYS A 37 4.02 10.56 27.46
C LYS A 37 2.75 9.74 27.31
N ILE A 38 1.73 10.30 26.65
CA ILE A 38 0.45 9.63 26.41
C ILE A 38 0.63 8.55 25.34
N LEU A 39 1.27 8.90 24.22
CA LEU A 39 1.40 7.96 23.09
C LEU A 39 2.24 6.74 23.42
N LEU A 40 3.33 6.86 24.19
CA LEU A 40 4.14 5.69 24.57
C LEU A 40 3.44 4.78 25.57
N VAL A 41 2.39 5.25 26.26
CA VAL A 41 1.50 4.38 27.05
C VAL A 41 0.50 3.66 26.15
N ILE A 42 -0.10 4.36 25.19
CA ILE A 42 -1.06 3.80 24.22
C ILE A 42 -0.37 2.87 23.22
N LEU A 43 0.83 3.23 22.77
CA LEU A 43 1.65 2.54 21.76
C LEU A 43 3.01 2.15 22.36
N PRO A 44 3.05 1.21 23.31
CA PRO A 44 4.27 0.81 24.00
C PRO A 44 5.30 0.15 23.07
N GLU A 45 4.87 -0.23 21.88
CA GLU A 45 5.74 -0.77 20.83
C GLU A 45 6.65 0.28 20.19
N LEU A 46 6.30 1.58 20.32
CA LEU A 46 7.10 2.68 19.77
C LEU A 46 8.20 3.11 20.76
N SER A 47 9.38 3.38 20.23
CA SER A 47 10.41 4.11 20.99
C SER A 47 10.17 5.64 20.91
N SER A 48 10.79 6.37 21.83
CA SER A 48 10.78 7.84 21.83
C SER A 48 11.35 8.42 20.54
N GLU A 49 12.40 7.82 20.04
CA GLU A 49 13.12 8.22 18.83
C GLU A 49 12.25 7.96 17.60
N ALA A 50 11.61 6.80 17.54
CA ALA A 50 10.68 6.45 16.46
C ALA A 50 9.49 7.42 16.41
N LEU A 51 8.90 7.76 17.55
CA LEU A 51 7.82 8.74 17.62
C LEU A 51 8.29 10.14 17.18
N ALA A 52 9.49 10.56 17.60
CA ALA A 52 10.04 11.86 17.20
C ALA A 52 10.27 11.93 15.69
N ALA A 53 10.78 10.85 15.08
CA ALA A 53 10.99 10.74 13.64
C ALA A 53 9.67 10.67 12.85
N ALA A 54 8.63 10.05 13.40
CA ALA A 54 7.32 9.91 12.75
C ALA A 54 6.53 11.23 12.66
N LYS A 55 6.65 12.10 13.66
CA LYS A 55 5.87 13.35 13.76
C LYS A 55 5.90 14.21 12.49
N PRO A 56 7.06 14.60 11.95
CA PRO A 56 7.11 15.41 10.74
C PRO A 56 6.53 14.69 9.51
N VAL A 57 6.67 13.37 9.43
CA VAL A 57 6.10 12.58 8.34
C VAL A 57 4.58 12.55 8.43
N VAL A 58 4.01 12.41 9.64
CA VAL A 58 2.55 12.44 9.86
C VAL A 58 1.97 13.79 9.47
N ASP A 59 2.64 14.91 9.79
CA ASP A 59 2.19 16.25 9.40
C ASP A 59 2.31 16.50 7.88
N ALA A 60 3.29 15.88 7.22
CA ALA A 60 3.45 15.96 5.77
C ALA A 60 2.41 15.13 5.00
N CYS A 61 1.74 14.16 5.67
CA CYS A 61 0.68 13.37 5.06
C CYS A 61 -0.63 14.18 4.92
N PRO A 62 -1.45 13.92 3.88
CA PRO A 62 -2.74 14.57 3.71
C PRO A 62 -3.63 14.44 4.95
N ALA A 63 -4.39 15.50 5.28
CA ALA A 63 -5.37 15.50 6.38
C ALA A 63 -6.69 14.85 5.93
N GLY A 64 -7.53 14.52 6.92
CA GLY A 64 -8.86 13.96 6.69
C GLY A 64 -8.97 12.49 7.11
N ALA A 65 -10.20 12.09 7.42
CA ALA A 65 -10.48 10.72 7.88
C ALA A 65 -10.21 9.66 6.81
N GLU A 66 -10.38 10.00 5.54
CA GLU A 66 -10.06 9.17 4.38
C GLU A 66 -8.56 8.88 4.25
N ASN A 67 -7.72 9.71 4.84
CA ASN A 67 -6.25 9.61 4.83
C ASN A 67 -5.69 9.00 6.13
N LEU A 68 -6.55 8.56 7.05
CA LEU A 68 -6.15 7.90 8.30
C LEU A 68 -5.17 6.73 8.06
N PRO A 69 -5.35 5.84 7.04
CA PRO A 69 -4.40 4.76 6.78
C PRO A 69 -2.98 5.26 6.53
N ILE A 70 -2.82 6.36 5.78
CA ILE A 70 -1.50 6.95 5.48
C ILE A 70 -0.83 7.44 6.76
N ARG A 71 -1.57 8.15 7.60
CA ARG A 71 -1.05 8.73 8.84
C ARG A 71 -0.74 7.69 9.91
N LEU A 72 -1.52 6.61 9.99
CA LEU A 72 -1.19 5.45 10.82
C LEU A 72 0.07 4.74 10.32
N ALA A 73 0.20 4.56 9.00
CA ALA A 73 1.40 3.99 8.40
C ALA A 73 2.63 4.86 8.69
N ALA A 74 2.52 6.19 8.57
CA ALA A 74 3.58 7.14 8.90
C ALA A 74 3.98 7.08 10.40
N LEU A 75 2.99 7.05 11.31
CA LEU A 75 3.21 6.99 12.74
C LEU A 75 3.90 5.69 13.18
N LEU A 76 3.50 4.57 12.58
CA LEU A 76 3.92 3.22 12.98
C LEU A 76 4.98 2.62 12.06
N LEU A 77 5.55 3.40 11.13
CA LEU A 77 6.50 2.96 10.11
C LEU A 77 7.64 2.11 10.68
N SER A 78 8.21 2.54 11.80
CA SER A 78 9.34 1.88 12.46
C SER A 78 9.04 0.46 12.94
N LEU A 79 7.77 0.08 13.09
CA LEU A 79 7.35 -1.24 13.52
C LEU A 79 7.35 -2.27 12.38
N GLY A 80 7.43 -1.81 11.15
CA GLY A 80 7.30 -2.65 9.96
C GLY A 80 5.91 -3.26 9.79
N GLU A 81 5.72 -4.04 8.74
CA GLU A 81 4.41 -4.60 8.34
C GLU A 81 3.76 -5.45 9.44
N ASP A 82 4.52 -6.36 10.05
CA ASP A 82 4.00 -7.25 11.11
C ASP A 82 3.74 -6.51 12.41
N GLY A 83 4.58 -5.54 12.76
CA GLY A 83 4.40 -4.70 13.94
C GLY A 83 3.13 -3.88 13.84
N ILE A 84 2.88 -3.24 12.70
CA ILE A 84 1.64 -2.50 12.43
C ILE A 84 0.42 -3.40 12.61
N ARG A 85 0.41 -4.60 12.00
CA ARG A 85 -0.72 -5.53 12.14
C ARG A 85 -0.99 -5.89 13.60
N ARG A 86 0.05 -6.16 14.37
CA ARG A 86 -0.10 -6.49 15.81
C ARG A 86 -0.65 -5.32 16.60
N THR A 87 -0.08 -4.13 16.42
CA THR A 87 -0.47 -2.92 17.16
C THR A 87 -1.90 -2.51 16.83
N LEU A 88 -2.30 -2.46 15.56
CA LEU A 88 -3.65 -2.05 15.16
C LEU A 88 -4.71 -3.10 15.54
N ARG A 89 -4.38 -4.41 15.54
CA ARG A 89 -5.28 -5.44 16.10
C ARG A 89 -5.48 -5.27 17.61
N ARG A 90 -4.43 -4.95 18.36
CA ARG A 90 -4.53 -4.65 19.78
C ARG A 90 -5.41 -3.44 20.04
N LEU A 91 -5.34 -2.43 19.18
CA LEU A 91 -6.22 -1.25 19.22
C LEU A 91 -7.63 -1.51 18.65
N ARG A 92 -7.94 -2.74 18.23
CA ARG A 92 -9.24 -3.15 17.68
C ARG A 92 -9.66 -2.39 16.42
N CYS A 93 -8.70 -1.88 15.66
CA CYS A 93 -8.98 -1.29 14.34
C CYS A 93 -9.64 -2.31 13.41
N SER A 94 -10.37 -1.82 12.40
CA SER A 94 -10.97 -2.68 11.38
C SER A 94 -9.91 -3.42 10.56
N ASN A 95 -10.22 -4.64 10.10
CA ASN A 95 -9.31 -5.41 9.27
C ASN A 95 -8.91 -4.66 7.98
N ALA A 96 -9.84 -3.90 7.40
CA ALA A 96 -9.55 -3.08 6.21
C ALA A 96 -8.46 -2.04 6.50
N LEU A 97 -8.57 -1.32 7.61
CA LEU A 97 -7.59 -0.31 8.03
C LEU A 97 -6.22 -0.94 8.34
N ILE A 98 -6.22 -2.09 9.02
CA ILE A 98 -5.00 -2.83 9.36
C ILE A 98 -4.23 -3.25 8.09
N GLU A 99 -4.92 -3.90 7.16
CA GLU A 99 -4.29 -4.38 5.93
C GLU A 99 -3.83 -3.23 5.05
N GLU A 100 -4.60 -2.16 4.96
CA GLU A 100 -4.21 -0.98 4.17
C GLU A 100 -2.97 -0.30 4.76
N ALA A 101 -2.93 -0.02 6.05
CA ALA A 101 -1.75 0.57 6.69
C ALA A 101 -0.51 -0.32 6.54
N ALA A 102 -0.65 -1.65 6.65
CA ALA A 102 0.43 -2.59 6.46
C ALA A 102 0.97 -2.60 5.01
N VAL A 103 0.06 -2.54 4.02
CA VAL A 103 0.41 -2.42 2.59
C VAL A 103 1.20 -1.13 2.34
N LEU A 104 0.74 -0.01 2.89
CA LEU A 104 1.39 1.29 2.70
C LEU A 104 2.83 1.27 3.20
N VAL A 105 3.09 0.68 4.37
CA VAL A 105 4.47 0.55 4.89
C VAL A 105 5.33 -0.35 4.01
N ARG A 106 4.80 -1.49 3.56
CA ARG A 106 5.53 -2.42 2.70
C ARG A 106 5.96 -1.80 1.37
N GLU A 107 5.05 -1.07 0.71
CA GLU A 107 5.26 -0.58 -0.66
C GLU A 107 5.93 0.81 -0.71
N ALA A 108 5.81 1.64 0.33
CA ALA A 108 6.37 3.00 0.32
C ALA A 108 7.87 3.06 0.62
N VAL A 109 8.41 2.09 1.36
CA VAL A 109 9.80 2.10 1.82
C VAL A 109 10.83 1.93 0.68
N PRO A 110 10.64 1.07 -0.33
CA PRO A 110 11.65 0.88 -1.39
C PRO A 110 11.84 2.07 -2.33
N GLY A 111 10.90 3.02 -2.37
CA GLY A 111 10.90 4.13 -3.33
C GLY A 111 10.50 3.73 -4.75
N VAL A 112 10.43 4.72 -5.65
CA VAL A 112 10.02 4.52 -7.06
C VAL A 112 11.21 3.97 -7.85
N PRO A 113 11.07 2.83 -8.54
CA PRO A 113 12.14 2.25 -9.36
C PRO A 113 12.30 2.99 -10.70
N VAL A 114 13.37 2.65 -11.42
CA VAL A 114 13.77 3.31 -12.68
C VAL A 114 12.67 3.27 -13.75
N SER A 115 11.89 2.18 -13.84
CA SER A 115 10.76 2.09 -14.78
C SER A 115 9.43 2.38 -14.08
N LEU A 116 9.02 3.64 -14.13
CA LEU A 116 7.76 4.10 -13.53
C LEU A 116 6.53 3.38 -14.08
N ASN A 117 6.47 3.18 -15.40
CA ASN A 117 5.33 2.52 -16.07
C ASN A 117 5.13 1.08 -15.57
N ILE A 118 6.18 0.27 -15.58
CA ILE A 118 6.14 -1.10 -15.10
C ILE A 118 5.74 -1.14 -13.61
N TYR A 119 6.26 -0.21 -12.81
CA TYR A 119 5.95 -0.12 -11.38
C TYR A 119 4.49 0.24 -11.14
N ALA A 120 3.97 1.27 -11.80
CA ALA A 120 2.56 1.67 -11.72
C ALA A 120 1.61 0.53 -12.11
N ARG A 121 1.86 -0.16 -13.23
CA ARG A 121 1.07 -1.32 -13.67
C ARG A 121 1.11 -2.48 -12.66
N ARG A 122 2.28 -2.76 -12.06
CA ARG A 122 2.40 -3.80 -11.04
C ARG A 122 1.65 -3.45 -9.75
N LEU A 123 1.66 -2.17 -9.34
CA LEU A 123 0.88 -1.71 -8.19
C LEU A 123 -0.62 -1.81 -8.48
N LEU A 124 -1.10 -1.34 -9.66
CA LEU A 124 -2.51 -1.46 -10.08
C LEU A 124 -2.94 -2.93 -10.25
N GLY A 125 -2.02 -3.81 -10.58
CA GLY A 125 -2.26 -5.25 -10.61
C GLY A 125 -2.57 -5.84 -9.24
N LYS A 126 -1.94 -5.33 -8.19
CA LYS A 126 -2.08 -5.79 -6.81
C LYS A 126 -3.16 -5.02 -6.03
N TYR A 127 -3.30 -3.72 -6.27
CA TYR A 127 -4.11 -2.78 -5.49
C TYR A 127 -5.07 -2.00 -6.37
N ASN A 128 -6.04 -1.33 -5.74
CA ASN A 128 -6.87 -0.33 -6.41
C ASN A 128 -6.12 1.01 -6.55
N LEU A 129 -6.64 1.90 -7.39
CA LEU A 129 -6.05 3.22 -7.64
C LEU A 129 -5.87 4.04 -6.35
N CYS A 130 -6.86 4.05 -5.47
CA CYS A 130 -6.80 4.79 -4.20
C CYS A 130 -5.62 4.35 -3.33
N THR A 131 -5.36 3.04 -3.23
CA THR A 131 -4.20 2.52 -2.49
C THR A 131 -2.87 2.93 -3.16
N VAL A 132 -2.79 2.93 -4.49
CA VAL A 132 -1.58 3.39 -5.22
C VAL A 132 -1.34 4.88 -4.97
N GLN A 133 -2.37 5.70 -5.00
CA GLN A 133 -2.27 7.13 -4.68
C GLN A 133 -1.82 7.36 -3.22
N ARG A 134 -2.31 6.55 -2.27
CA ARG A 134 -1.87 6.60 -0.87
C ARG A 134 -0.41 6.17 -0.69
N ILE A 135 0.07 5.16 -1.44
CA ILE A 135 1.49 4.78 -1.48
C ILE A 135 2.34 5.98 -1.95
N ALA A 136 1.92 6.65 -3.02
CA ALA A 136 2.60 7.84 -3.53
C ALA A 136 2.60 8.99 -2.50
N ALA A 137 1.48 9.25 -1.83
CA ALA A 137 1.37 10.28 -0.81
C ALA A 137 2.27 10.01 0.40
N LEU A 138 2.33 8.76 0.89
CA LEU A 138 3.24 8.37 1.96
C LEU A 138 4.71 8.47 1.51
N GLY A 139 5.01 8.04 0.27
CA GLY A 139 6.34 8.17 -0.31
C GLY A 139 6.81 9.63 -0.39
N THR A 140 5.94 10.55 -0.79
CA THR A 140 6.21 12.00 -0.79
C THR A 140 6.51 12.52 0.61
N ALA A 141 5.75 12.08 1.63
CA ALA A 141 5.97 12.51 3.01
C ALA A 141 7.29 11.96 3.59
N LEU A 142 7.71 10.76 3.18
CA LEU A 142 8.95 10.13 3.62
C LEU A 142 10.20 10.65 2.90
N GLN A 143 10.07 11.01 1.62
CA GLN A 143 11.16 11.40 0.72
C GLN A 143 10.76 12.67 -0.05
N PRO A 144 10.70 13.84 0.63
CA PRO A 144 10.27 15.09 0.00
C PRO A 144 11.11 15.50 -1.21
N GLU A 145 12.38 15.12 -1.23
CA GLU A 145 13.30 15.35 -2.35
C GLU A 145 12.90 14.59 -3.61
N ARG A 146 12.07 13.57 -3.47
CA ARG A 146 11.52 12.75 -4.56
C ARG A 146 10.03 12.97 -4.81
N ALA A 147 9.47 14.05 -4.30
CA ALA A 147 8.04 14.37 -4.43
C ALA A 147 7.55 14.35 -5.88
N ALA A 148 8.39 14.81 -6.83
CA ALA A 148 8.07 14.78 -8.26
C ALA A 148 7.91 13.35 -8.81
N ASP A 149 8.72 12.39 -8.36
CA ASP A 149 8.63 10.98 -8.78
C ASP A 149 7.31 10.35 -8.29
N PHE A 150 6.92 10.64 -7.04
CA PHE A 150 5.68 10.14 -6.48
C PHE A 150 4.44 10.81 -7.07
N ALA A 151 4.51 12.11 -7.40
CA ALA A 151 3.45 12.78 -8.14
C ALA A 151 3.26 12.15 -9.52
N ALA A 152 4.34 11.93 -10.26
CA ALA A 152 4.31 11.26 -11.56
C ALA A 152 3.75 9.82 -11.46
N LEU A 153 4.06 9.08 -10.38
CA LEU A 153 3.47 7.76 -10.12
C LEU A 153 1.95 7.84 -9.97
N SER A 154 1.46 8.81 -9.19
CA SER A 154 0.03 9.00 -8.95
C SER A 154 -0.72 9.36 -10.23
N GLU A 155 -0.21 10.32 -10.99
CA GLU A 155 -0.78 10.75 -12.28
C GLU A 155 -0.80 9.62 -13.31
N LEU A 156 0.31 8.90 -13.44
CA LEU A 156 0.40 7.76 -14.36
C LEU A 156 -0.56 6.63 -13.98
N ALA A 157 -0.66 6.31 -12.67
CA ALA A 157 -1.60 5.29 -12.21
C ALA A 157 -3.05 5.66 -12.50
N GLU A 158 -3.43 6.94 -12.33
CA GLU A 158 -4.75 7.44 -12.66
C GLU A 158 -5.04 7.32 -14.18
N GLN A 159 -4.08 7.68 -15.02
CA GLN A 159 -4.20 7.55 -16.47
C GLN A 159 -4.34 6.08 -16.90
N LEU A 160 -3.49 5.18 -16.39
CA LEU A 160 -3.53 3.75 -16.72
C LEU A 160 -4.85 3.09 -16.27
N ASP A 161 -5.41 3.49 -15.13
CA ASP A 161 -6.69 2.99 -14.63
C ASP A 161 -7.84 3.51 -15.47
N ALA A 162 -7.84 4.81 -15.83
CA ALA A 162 -8.85 5.43 -16.71
C ALA A 162 -8.85 4.83 -18.12
N ASP A 163 -7.68 4.54 -18.67
CA ASP A 163 -7.51 3.92 -20.00
C ASP A 163 -7.83 2.41 -19.99
N GLY A 164 -8.09 1.81 -18.81
CA GLY A 164 -8.37 0.39 -18.66
C GLY A 164 -7.21 -0.52 -19.07
N VAL A 165 -5.97 -0.05 -18.86
CA VAL A 165 -4.77 -0.79 -19.26
C VAL A 165 -4.68 -2.11 -18.50
N CYS A 166 -4.28 -3.19 -19.18
CA CYS A 166 -4.15 -4.51 -18.61
C CYS A 166 -3.05 -4.55 -17.54
N CYS A 167 -3.48 -4.72 -16.29
CA CYS A 167 -2.61 -4.84 -15.11
C CYS A 167 -2.86 -6.13 -14.31
N ARG A 168 -3.92 -6.90 -14.67
CA ARG A 168 -4.33 -8.11 -13.94
C ARG A 168 -4.57 -9.26 -14.88
N VAL A 169 -4.35 -10.49 -14.38
CA VAL A 169 -4.61 -11.73 -15.15
C VAL A 169 -6.03 -11.77 -15.68
N SER A 170 -7.02 -11.29 -14.94
CA SER A 170 -8.43 -11.25 -15.38
C SER A 170 -8.70 -10.30 -16.55
N GLN A 171 -7.77 -9.41 -16.88
CA GLN A 171 -7.86 -8.45 -17.98
C GLN A 171 -7.12 -8.93 -19.24
N LEU A 172 -6.42 -10.08 -19.18
CA LEU A 172 -5.78 -10.65 -20.37
C LEU A 172 -6.81 -11.05 -21.42
N ALA A 173 -6.47 -10.84 -22.70
CA ALA A 173 -7.29 -11.23 -23.84
C ALA A 173 -7.37 -12.76 -24.06
N VAL A 174 -6.71 -13.56 -23.22
CA VAL A 174 -6.76 -15.02 -23.15
C VAL A 174 -7.05 -15.48 -21.74
N ASN A 175 -7.61 -16.68 -21.62
CA ASN A 175 -7.93 -17.32 -20.36
C ASN A 175 -7.42 -18.76 -20.33
N GLY A 176 -7.64 -19.48 -19.22
CA GLY A 176 -7.16 -20.84 -19.05
C GLY A 176 -7.69 -21.84 -20.10
N ARG A 177 -8.91 -21.62 -20.65
CA ARG A 177 -9.46 -22.48 -21.72
C ARG A 177 -8.69 -22.26 -23.04
N ASP A 178 -8.34 -21.02 -23.34
CA ASP A 178 -7.55 -20.69 -24.52
C ASP A 178 -6.17 -21.33 -24.46
N LEU A 179 -5.54 -21.32 -23.28
CA LEU A 179 -4.24 -21.96 -23.06
C LEU A 179 -4.32 -23.48 -23.21
N MET A 180 -5.38 -24.12 -22.69
CA MET A 180 -5.59 -25.56 -22.87
C MET A 180 -5.80 -25.90 -24.34
N ALA A 181 -6.56 -25.11 -25.08
CA ALA A 181 -6.72 -25.27 -26.53
C ALA A 181 -5.41 -25.08 -27.30
N ALA A 182 -4.46 -24.28 -26.77
CA ALA A 182 -3.13 -24.11 -27.32
C ALA A 182 -2.12 -25.18 -26.88
N GLY A 183 -2.57 -26.22 -26.14
CA GLY A 183 -1.74 -27.35 -25.74
C GLY A 183 -1.11 -27.25 -24.35
N VAL A 184 -1.43 -26.24 -23.56
CA VAL A 184 -0.96 -26.17 -22.16
C VAL A 184 -1.73 -27.20 -21.30
N PRO A 185 -1.06 -28.11 -20.59
CA PRO A 185 -1.73 -29.13 -19.76
C PRO A 185 -2.60 -28.48 -18.67
N ALA A 186 -3.78 -29.07 -18.44
CA ALA A 186 -4.66 -28.68 -17.36
C ALA A 186 -3.95 -28.84 -16.00
N GLY A 187 -4.06 -27.82 -15.13
CA GLY A 187 -3.46 -27.85 -13.80
C GLY A 187 -2.84 -26.53 -13.35
N PRO A 188 -2.03 -26.54 -12.29
CA PRO A 188 -1.44 -25.34 -11.71
C PRO A 188 -0.47 -24.59 -12.67
N GLY A 189 -0.01 -25.24 -13.74
CA GLY A 189 0.81 -24.64 -14.80
C GLY A 189 0.11 -23.52 -15.56
N ILE A 190 -1.23 -23.63 -15.75
CA ILE A 190 -2.03 -22.61 -16.43
C ILE A 190 -1.88 -21.24 -15.77
N ARG A 191 -1.94 -21.19 -14.44
CA ARG A 191 -1.79 -19.95 -13.69
C ARG A 191 -0.41 -19.32 -13.91
N LYS A 192 0.65 -20.13 -13.88
CA LYS A 192 2.02 -19.65 -14.11
C LYS A 192 2.19 -19.07 -15.51
N VAL A 193 1.59 -19.70 -16.53
CA VAL A 193 1.62 -19.19 -17.90
C VAL A 193 0.87 -17.87 -18.01
N LEU A 194 -0.32 -17.75 -17.38
CA LEU A 194 -1.08 -16.48 -17.36
C LEU A 194 -0.31 -15.37 -16.65
N GLU A 195 0.36 -15.67 -15.53
CA GLU A 195 1.18 -14.71 -14.80
C GLU A 195 2.42 -14.28 -15.64
N ALA A 196 3.04 -15.20 -16.37
CA ALA A 196 4.15 -14.89 -17.29
C ALA A 196 3.69 -14.03 -18.48
N LEU A 197 2.51 -14.35 -19.07
CA LEU A 197 1.91 -13.52 -20.12
C LEU A 197 1.60 -12.11 -19.62
N LEU A 198 1.05 -11.98 -18.41
CA LEU A 198 0.80 -10.67 -17.81
C LEU A 198 2.09 -9.88 -17.61
N ASP A 199 3.17 -10.52 -17.12
CA ASP A 199 4.46 -9.83 -16.93
C ASP A 199 5.00 -9.32 -18.26
N GLY A 200 4.88 -10.08 -19.36
CA GLY A 200 5.28 -9.63 -20.69
C GLY A 200 4.42 -8.48 -21.22
N VAL A 201 3.10 -8.48 -20.97
CA VAL A 201 2.22 -7.35 -21.30
C VAL A 201 2.59 -6.11 -20.48
N ILE A 202 2.87 -6.26 -19.19
CA ILE A 202 3.31 -5.16 -18.31
C ILE A 202 4.63 -4.57 -18.78
N ARG A 203 5.55 -5.39 -19.28
CA ARG A 203 6.85 -4.97 -19.85
C ARG A 203 6.76 -4.47 -21.28
N GLU A 204 5.57 -4.51 -21.88
CA GLU A 204 5.35 -4.10 -23.27
C GLU A 204 6.14 -4.96 -24.30
N GLU A 205 6.46 -6.20 -23.96
CA GLU A 205 7.11 -7.17 -24.85
C GLU A 205 6.17 -7.62 -25.97
N TYR A 206 4.85 -7.62 -25.70
CA TYR A 206 3.78 -7.89 -26.67
C TYR A 206 2.46 -7.24 -26.22
N PRO A 207 1.56 -6.94 -27.18
CA PRO A 207 0.26 -6.35 -26.87
C PRO A 207 -0.67 -7.35 -26.19
N ASN A 208 -1.65 -6.85 -25.41
CA ASN A 208 -2.71 -7.66 -24.83
C ASN A 208 -3.78 -8.02 -25.88
N GLU A 209 -3.37 -8.76 -26.88
CA GLU A 209 -4.22 -9.27 -27.95
C GLU A 209 -4.16 -10.79 -28.00
N ARG A 210 -5.32 -11.42 -28.21
CA ARG A 210 -5.43 -12.90 -28.18
C ARG A 210 -4.38 -13.60 -29.04
N GLN A 211 -4.16 -13.10 -30.26
CA GLN A 211 -3.25 -13.74 -31.22
C GLN A 211 -1.79 -13.59 -30.78
N ALA A 212 -1.39 -12.42 -30.30
CA ALA A 212 -0.04 -12.16 -29.81
C ALA A 212 0.26 -13.01 -28.54
N LEU A 213 -0.70 -13.07 -27.62
CA LEU A 213 -0.56 -13.87 -26.38
C LEU A 213 -0.46 -15.37 -26.65
N LEU A 214 -1.24 -15.93 -27.59
CA LEU A 214 -1.13 -17.33 -27.97
C LEU A 214 0.20 -17.64 -28.67
N ALA A 215 0.74 -16.73 -29.47
CA ALA A 215 2.07 -16.88 -30.05
C ALA A 215 3.17 -16.87 -28.97
N ALA A 216 3.05 -15.99 -27.95
CA ALA A 216 3.97 -15.96 -26.80
C ALA A 216 3.93 -17.26 -25.98
N VAL A 217 2.77 -17.89 -25.82
CA VAL A 217 2.65 -19.21 -25.16
C VAL A 217 3.53 -20.27 -25.82
N GLN A 218 3.56 -20.32 -27.16
CA GLN A 218 4.39 -21.28 -27.91
C GLN A 218 5.89 -21.06 -27.67
N GLN A 219 6.31 -19.81 -27.49
CA GLN A 219 7.70 -19.48 -27.16
C GLN A 219 8.07 -19.87 -25.71
N LEU A 220 7.15 -19.61 -24.75
CA LEU A 220 7.34 -19.99 -23.35
C LEU A 220 7.37 -21.51 -23.14
N ALA A 221 6.68 -22.28 -23.99
CA ALA A 221 6.68 -23.76 -23.93
C ALA A 221 7.94 -24.38 -24.55
N ALA A 222 8.67 -23.63 -25.37
CA ALA A 222 9.91 -24.07 -26.03
C ALA A 222 11.18 -23.73 -25.26
N SER A 223 11.07 -22.93 -24.16
CA SER A 223 12.15 -22.49 -23.29
C SER A 223 12.19 -23.30 -22.00
#